data_6d1c74c5edaee411836d2fecd1984d2a
#
_entry.id   6d1c74c5edaee411836d2fecd1984d2a
#
_cell.length_a   1.000
_cell.length_b   1.000
_cell.length_c   1.000
_cell.angle_alpha   90.00
_cell.angle_beta   90.00
_cell.angle_gamma   90.00
#
_symmetry.space_group_name_H-M   'P 1'
#
loop_
_entity.id
_entity.type
_entity.pdbx_description
1 polymer ?
#
loop_
_entity_poly.entity_id
_entity_poly.type
_entity_poly.pdbx_seq_one_letter_code
_entity_poly.pdbx_strand_id
1 'polypeptide(L)'
;MSSFLSGLYNEARNAAGGVKDFATGIVSPSLRIGVTGLSRSGKTVFITSVVHALLHGGKLPLFTALTQGRINRVYLEPQPDDDVPRFAYEKHVESLTGDARHWPESTNRLSQLRLTIEYEATGLVARNLQGSKLHVDIIDYPGEWLLDLPLMSQTYAEWSAATLKASEREPRKTLAKQWLAHIGTLDPAAPADEAQAQKAAKLFTDYLASCRADDVSLSTLPPGRFLMPGDLAGSPLLTFAPLALDPATKSADGSLHAMMERRYDAYVSRVVEPFFYNHFARLDRQIVLVDTLSALNAGAEAVKDLKTALTDVLGC
;
A
#
# COMPACT_ATOMS: atom_id res chain seq x y z
N MET A 1 7.61 0.37 -17.87
CA MET A 1 6.79 0.03 -16.69
C MET A 1 5.82 1.14 -16.31
N SER A 2 6.21 2.43 -16.27
CA SER A 2 5.31 3.54 -15.90
C SER A 2 4.06 3.67 -16.79
N SER A 3 4.16 3.41 -18.09
CA SER A 3 3.04 3.52 -19.03
C SER A 3 1.96 2.43 -18.84
N PHE A 4 2.33 1.24 -18.35
CA PHE A 4 1.41 0.14 -18.13
C PHE A 4 0.51 0.41 -16.91
N LEU A 5 1.09 0.78 -15.78
CA LEU A 5 0.32 1.08 -14.56
C LEU A 5 -0.53 2.35 -14.74
N SER A 6 -0.02 3.38 -15.42
CA SER A 6 -0.83 4.56 -15.74
C SER A 6 -1.97 4.26 -16.73
N GLY A 7 -1.77 3.34 -17.67
CA GLY A 7 -2.82 2.84 -18.57
C GLY A 7 -3.91 2.10 -17.80
N LEU A 8 -3.54 1.14 -16.97
CA LEU A 8 -4.47 0.39 -16.11
C LEU A 8 -5.23 1.30 -15.13
N TYR A 9 -4.53 2.27 -14.52
CA TYR A 9 -5.14 3.25 -13.62
C TYR A 9 -6.21 4.09 -14.33
N ASN A 10 -5.91 4.59 -15.54
CA ASN A 10 -6.86 5.38 -16.32
C ASN A 10 -8.05 4.53 -16.81
N GLU A 11 -7.82 3.29 -17.20
CA GLU A 11 -8.86 2.36 -17.67
C GLU A 11 -9.80 1.95 -16.52
N ALA A 12 -9.24 1.60 -15.35
CA ALA A 12 -10.01 1.28 -14.15
C ALA A 12 -10.81 2.49 -13.62
N ARG A 13 -10.22 3.69 -13.66
CA ARG A 13 -10.92 4.94 -13.27
C ARG A 13 -12.07 5.28 -14.22
N ASN A 14 -11.89 5.11 -15.52
CA ASN A 14 -12.94 5.34 -16.51
C ASN A 14 -14.08 4.31 -16.38
N ALA A 15 -13.76 3.05 -16.08
CA ALA A 15 -14.77 2.01 -15.85
C ALA A 15 -15.56 2.22 -14.54
N ALA A 16 -14.91 2.71 -13.48
CA ALA A 16 -15.54 2.94 -12.17
C ALA A 16 -16.34 4.24 -12.08
N GLY A 17 -15.92 5.30 -12.78
CA GLY A 17 -16.55 6.64 -12.73
C GLY A 17 -17.75 6.84 -13.66
N GLY A 18 -17.94 5.98 -14.66
CA GLY A 18 -18.85 6.24 -15.77
C GLY A 18 -20.32 5.81 -15.58
N VAL A 19 -20.67 5.01 -14.60
CA VAL A 19 -21.98 4.33 -14.59
C VAL A 19 -22.87 4.66 -13.39
N LYS A 20 -22.35 5.13 -12.27
CA LYS A 20 -23.16 5.38 -11.05
C LYS A 20 -23.64 6.82 -10.85
N ASP A 21 -22.95 7.81 -11.36
CA ASP A 21 -23.24 9.22 -11.03
C ASP A 21 -24.33 9.88 -11.90
N PHE A 22 -24.79 9.21 -12.94
CA PHE A 22 -25.78 9.80 -13.87
C PHE A 22 -27.24 9.48 -13.54
N ALA A 23 -27.51 8.57 -12.62
CA ALA A 23 -28.87 8.06 -12.38
C ALA A 23 -29.63 8.74 -11.23
N THR A 24 -28.95 9.50 -10.36
CA THR A 24 -29.62 10.16 -9.22
C THR A 24 -29.14 11.60 -9.09
N GLY A 25 -29.89 12.55 -9.59
CA GLY A 25 -29.60 13.99 -9.62
C GLY A 25 -29.49 14.70 -8.26
N ILE A 26 -29.17 13.99 -7.17
CA ILE A 26 -28.89 14.52 -5.83
C ILE A 26 -27.84 13.64 -5.18
N VAL A 27 -26.64 13.59 -5.74
CA VAL A 27 -25.53 12.91 -5.07
C VAL A 27 -24.57 13.97 -4.55
N SER A 28 -24.40 14.02 -3.23
CA SER A 28 -23.32 14.83 -2.64
C SER A 28 -21.98 14.33 -3.18
N PRO A 29 -21.11 15.23 -3.67
CA PRO A 29 -19.83 14.83 -4.23
C PRO A 29 -19.00 14.08 -3.17
N SER A 30 -18.33 13.02 -3.59
CA SER A 30 -17.39 12.27 -2.76
C SER A 30 -15.96 12.43 -3.29
N LEU A 31 -15.00 12.52 -2.38
CA LEU A 31 -13.58 12.58 -2.66
C LEU A 31 -12.89 11.44 -1.93
N ARG A 32 -12.36 10.48 -2.66
CA ARG A 32 -11.61 9.32 -2.11
C ARG A 32 -10.13 9.64 -2.04
N ILE A 33 -9.58 9.71 -0.83
CA ILE A 33 -8.18 10.04 -0.59
C ILE A 33 -7.50 8.83 0.02
N GLY A 34 -6.56 8.22 -0.72
CA GLY A 34 -5.65 7.23 -0.16
C GLY A 34 -4.53 7.92 0.63
N VAL A 35 -4.33 7.51 1.85
CA VAL A 35 -3.18 7.93 2.65
C VAL A 35 -2.26 6.72 2.84
N THR A 36 -1.07 6.83 2.32
CA THR A 36 -0.06 5.78 2.40
C THR A 36 1.28 6.33 2.86
N GLY A 37 2.17 5.44 3.16
CA GLY A 37 3.55 5.74 3.54
C GLY A 37 4.21 4.46 4.00
N LEU A 38 5.46 4.29 3.64
CA LEU A 38 6.25 3.17 4.10
C LEU A 38 6.33 3.17 5.64
N SER A 39 6.68 2.05 6.22
CA SER A 39 6.68 1.85 7.68
C SER A 39 7.25 3.05 8.44
N ARG A 40 6.59 3.45 9.53
CA ARG A 40 6.98 4.56 10.40
C ARG A 40 6.93 5.98 9.81
N SER A 41 6.38 6.18 8.61
CA SER A 41 6.22 7.52 8.02
C SER A 41 5.23 8.45 8.74
N GLY A 42 4.64 8.03 9.87
CA GLY A 42 3.71 8.83 10.65
C GLY A 42 2.27 8.85 10.11
N LYS A 43 1.90 7.93 9.23
CA LYS A 43 0.61 7.88 8.54
C LYS A 43 -0.60 7.94 9.48
N THR A 44 -0.68 7.07 10.49
CA THR A 44 -1.78 7.04 11.47
C THR A 44 -1.90 8.36 12.22
N VAL A 45 -0.77 8.95 12.63
CA VAL A 45 -0.73 10.26 13.31
C VAL A 45 -1.22 11.37 12.39
N PHE A 46 -0.78 11.35 11.12
CA PHE A 46 -1.20 12.33 10.11
C PHE A 46 -2.72 12.29 9.90
N ILE A 47 -3.30 11.10 9.63
CA ILE A 47 -4.75 10.94 9.44
C ILE A 47 -5.50 11.41 10.68
N THR A 48 -5.10 10.94 11.87
CA THR A 48 -5.74 11.31 13.13
C THR A 48 -5.71 12.81 13.35
N SER A 49 -4.57 13.47 13.11
CA SER A 49 -4.39 14.91 13.31
C SER A 49 -5.22 15.74 12.32
N VAL A 50 -5.26 15.37 11.05
CA VAL A 50 -6.06 16.06 10.02
C VAL A 50 -7.55 15.94 10.34
N VAL A 51 -8.02 14.74 10.64
CA VAL A 51 -9.42 14.48 11.00
C VAL A 51 -9.78 15.25 12.26
N HIS A 52 -8.93 15.22 13.29
CA HIS A 52 -9.15 15.94 14.54
C HIS A 52 -9.24 17.46 14.31
N ALA A 53 -8.32 18.02 13.53
CA ALA A 53 -8.31 19.44 13.20
C ALA A 53 -9.58 19.89 12.45
N LEU A 54 -10.07 19.06 11.53
CA LEU A 54 -11.31 19.33 10.78
C LEU A 54 -12.55 19.24 11.66
N LEU A 55 -12.64 18.22 12.53
CA LEU A 55 -13.80 18.03 13.44
C LEU A 55 -13.91 19.11 14.51
N HIS A 56 -12.78 19.61 15.03
CA HIS A 56 -12.76 20.51 16.18
C HIS A 56 -12.37 21.96 15.83
N GLY A 57 -12.43 22.33 14.54
CA GLY A 57 -12.11 23.68 14.09
C GLY A 57 -10.64 24.08 14.29
N GLY A 58 -9.72 23.12 14.12
CA GLY A 58 -8.28 23.35 14.24
C GLY A 58 -7.76 24.40 13.27
N LYS A 59 -6.62 25.01 13.61
CA LYS A 59 -5.97 26.01 12.75
C LYS A 59 -5.33 25.33 11.53
N LEU A 60 -6.04 25.29 10.42
CA LEU A 60 -5.56 24.87 9.11
C LEU A 60 -5.43 26.09 8.20
N PRO A 61 -4.37 26.91 8.34
CA PRO A 61 -4.29 28.25 7.69
C PRO A 61 -4.26 28.18 6.16
N LEU A 62 -3.82 27.05 5.60
CA LEU A 62 -3.79 26.82 4.14
C LEU A 62 -5.14 26.32 3.59
N PHE A 63 -6.08 25.97 4.45
CA PHE A 63 -7.39 25.51 4.01
C PHE A 63 -8.36 26.71 3.89
N THR A 64 -8.37 27.30 2.72
CA THR A 64 -9.07 28.55 2.42
C THR A 64 -10.55 28.51 2.80
N ALA A 65 -11.27 27.40 2.59
CA ALA A 65 -12.67 27.29 2.95
C ALA A 65 -12.91 27.44 4.46
N LEU A 66 -11.99 26.92 5.28
CA LEU A 66 -12.05 27.05 6.74
C LEU A 66 -11.71 28.48 7.18
N THR A 67 -10.63 29.07 6.63
CA THR A 67 -10.20 30.43 6.99
C THR A 67 -11.19 31.52 6.55
N GLN A 68 -11.98 31.25 5.51
CA GLN A 68 -13.07 32.14 5.05
C GLN A 68 -14.40 31.90 5.76
N GLY A 69 -14.47 31.01 6.75
CA GLY A 69 -15.69 30.72 7.50
C GLY A 69 -16.79 30.04 6.67
N ARG A 70 -16.43 29.38 5.56
CA ARG A 70 -17.40 28.73 4.65
C ARG A 70 -17.75 27.29 5.04
N ILE A 71 -17.11 26.75 6.05
CA ILE A 71 -17.41 25.40 6.58
C ILE A 71 -18.39 25.58 7.75
N ASN A 72 -19.60 25.05 7.60
CA ASN A 72 -20.65 25.16 8.60
C ASN A 72 -20.53 24.05 9.66
N ARG A 73 -20.24 22.81 9.21
CA ARG A 73 -20.15 21.65 10.07
C ARG A 73 -19.27 20.58 9.46
N VAL A 74 -18.55 19.87 10.33
CA VAL A 74 -17.79 18.66 9.97
C VAL A 74 -18.13 17.55 10.96
N TYR A 75 -18.40 16.34 10.44
CA TYR A 75 -18.74 15.19 11.27
C TYR A 75 -18.39 13.88 10.59
N LEU A 76 -18.30 12.80 11.38
CA LEU A 76 -18.05 11.44 10.88
C LEU A 76 -19.37 10.77 10.51
N GLU A 77 -19.34 10.02 9.42
CA GLU A 77 -20.43 9.14 8.98
C GLU A 77 -19.91 7.69 8.83
N PRO A 78 -20.80 6.69 8.77
CA PRO A 78 -20.41 5.36 8.38
C PRO A 78 -19.71 5.37 7.01
N GLN A 79 -18.60 4.62 6.89
CA GLN A 79 -17.91 4.50 5.61
C GLN A 79 -18.77 3.75 4.56
N PRO A 80 -18.54 3.99 3.26
CA PRO A 80 -19.37 3.43 2.19
C PRO A 80 -19.10 1.96 1.87
N ASP A 81 -17.92 1.45 2.22
CA ASP A 81 -17.51 0.08 1.90
C ASP A 81 -17.66 -0.78 3.19
N ASP A 82 -18.70 -1.61 3.24
CA ASP A 82 -19.07 -2.41 4.43
C ASP A 82 -18.06 -3.54 4.72
N ASP A 83 -17.30 -3.97 3.72
CA ASP A 83 -16.24 -4.98 3.82
C ASP A 83 -14.89 -4.43 4.31
N VAL A 84 -14.77 -3.10 4.41
CA VAL A 84 -13.55 -2.43 4.88
C VAL A 84 -13.71 -2.03 6.35
N PRO A 85 -12.80 -2.44 7.25
CA PRO A 85 -12.82 -2.00 8.64
C PRO A 85 -12.76 -0.47 8.79
N ARG A 86 -13.49 0.07 9.75
CA ARG A 86 -13.42 1.48 10.09
C ARG A 86 -12.05 1.84 10.69
N PHE A 87 -11.46 2.95 10.25
CA PHE A 87 -10.28 3.51 10.89
C PHE A 87 -10.60 3.90 12.36
N ALA A 88 -9.80 3.41 13.29
CA ALA A 88 -10.06 3.54 14.72
C ALA A 88 -9.68 4.93 15.26
N TYR A 89 -10.27 6.00 14.69
CA TYR A 89 -9.93 7.40 14.98
C TYR A 89 -9.92 7.70 16.48
N GLU A 90 -10.97 7.31 17.20
CA GLU A 90 -11.12 7.60 18.64
C GLU A 90 -10.03 6.93 19.46
N LYS A 91 -9.68 5.66 19.13
CA LYS A 91 -8.57 4.94 19.79
C LYS A 91 -7.23 5.62 19.54
N HIS A 92 -7.01 6.12 18.32
CA HIS A 92 -5.75 6.80 17.99
C HIS A 92 -5.65 8.18 18.65
N VAL A 93 -6.75 8.92 18.79
CA VAL A 93 -6.78 10.16 19.58
C VAL A 93 -6.42 9.85 21.03
N GLU A 94 -7.04 8.84 21.65
CA GLU A 94 -6.75 8.42 23.01
C GLU A 94 -5.27 8.02 23.20
N SER A 95 -4.71 7.26 22.25
CA SER A 95 -3.28 6.90 22.29
C SER A 95 -2.35 8.10 22.27
N LEU A 96 -2.72 9.17 21.55
CA LEU A 96 -1.88 10.36 21.39
C LEU A 96 -2.08 11.42 22.52
N THR A 97 -3.28 11.49 23.11
CA THR A 97 -3.65 12.58 24.02
C THR A 97 -4.05 12.13 25.43
N GLY A 98 -4.33 10.85 25.63
CA GLY A 98 -4.71 10.27 26.93
C GLY A 98 -3.57 10.28 27.95
N ASP A 99 -3.83 9.81 29.15
CA ASP A 99 -2.86 9.82 30.26
C ASP A 99 -1.64 8.94 29.99
N ALA A 100 -1.84 7.78 29.34
CA ALA A 100 -0.78 6.84 28.94
C ALA A 100 -0.38 7.04 27.48
N ARG A 101 0.16 8.19 27.14
CA ARG A 101 0.52 8.55 25.75
C ARG A 101 1.51 7.59 25.14
N HIS A 102 1.19 7.12 23.94
CA HIS A 102 2.08 6.28 23.13
C HIS A 102 1.80 6.48 21.64
N TRP A 103 2.79 6.16 20.82
CA TRP A 103 2.59 6.16 19.36
C TRP A 103 1.60 5.06 18.96
N PRO A 104 0.64 5.34 18.06
CA PRO A 104 -0.23 4.33 17.51
C PRO A 104 0.58 3.20 16.84
N GLU A 105 0.04 1.99 16.90
CA GLU A 105 0.61 0.84 16.20
C GLU A 105 0.66 1.08 14.68
N SER A 106 1.61 0.42 13.99
CA SER A 106 1.71 0.48 12.54
C SER A 106 0.46 -0.10 11.88
N THR A 107 -0.03 0.55 10.82
CA THR A 107 -1.12 0.06 9.98
C THR A 107 -0.73 -1.27 9.36
N ASN A 108 -1.48 -2.32 9.64
CA ASN A 108 -1.25 -3.68 9.15
C ASN A 108 -2.39 -4.21 8.26
N ARG A 109 -3.45 -3.44 8.08
CA ARG A 109 -4.61 -3.76 7.26
C ARG A 109 -5.23 -2.50 6.66
N LEU A 110 -6.05 -2.68 5.63
CA LEU A 110 -6.86 -1.63 5.05
C LEU A 110 -7.87 -1.13 6.09
N SER A 111 -8.10 0.18 6.15
CA SER A 111 -9.20 0.77 6.91
C SER A 111 -9.70 2.04 6.25
N GLN A 112 -10.93 2.44 6.55
CA GLN A 112 -11.60 3.57 5.92
C GLN A 112 -12.30 4.45 6.95
N LEU A 113 -12.34 5.76 6.68
CA LEU A 113 -13.11 6.72 7.46
C LEU A 113 -13.82 7.70 6.53
N ARG A 114 -15.13 7.92 6.73
CA ARG A 114 -15.87 8.96 6.03
C ARG A 114 -16.02 10.20 6.91
N LEU A 115 -15.59 11.33 6.37
CA LEU A 115 -15.78 12.66 6.92
C LEU A 115 -16.76 13.42 6.01
N THR A 116 -17.81 14.02 6.60
CA THR A 116 -18.76 14.85 5.86
C THR A 116 -18.55 16.30 6.22
N ILE A 117 -18.38 17.14 5.21
CA ILE A 117 -18.16 18.59 5.33
C ILE A 117 -19.37 19.29 4.74
N GLU A 118 -20.11 20.04 5.56
CA GLU A 118 -21.16 20.95 5.13
C GLU A 118 -20.56 22.33 4.92
N TYR A 119 -20.73 22.88 3.71
CA TYR A 119 -20.07 24.13 3.34
C TYR A 119 -20.97 25.06 2.50
N GLU A 120 -20.61 26.34 2.49
CA GLU A 120 -21.25 27.34 1.62
C GLU A 120 -20.53 27.41 0.28
N ALA A 121 -21.27 27.14 -0.78
CA ALA A 121 -20.75 27.24 -2.14
C ALA A 121 -20.74 28.70 -2.64
N THR A 122 -19.67 29.08 -3.37
CA THR A 122 -19.47 30.47 -3.82
C THR A 122 -20.05 30.79 -5.20
N GLY A 123 -20.55 29.81 -5.94
CA GLY A 123 -21.09 30.01 -7.30
C GLY A 123 -22.53 30.47 -7.32
N LEU A 124 -22.90 31.30 -8.31
CA LEU A 124 -24.28 31.81 -8.51
C LEU A 124 -25.32 30.67 -8.66
N VAL A 125 -24.94 29.56 -9.29
CA VAL A 125 -25.81 28.38 -9.48
C VAL A 125 -25.89 27.56 -8.19
N ALA A 126 -24.81 27.51 -7.42
CA ALA A 126 -24.72 26.70 -6.20
C ALA A 126 -25.36 27.34 -4.97
N ARG A 127 -25.59 28.67 -4.97
CA ARG A 127 -26.30 29.38 -3.89
C ARG A 127 -27.75 28.96 -3.73
N ASN A 128 -28.38 28.39 -4.77
CA ASN A 128 -29.77 27.91 -4.73
C ASN A 128 -29.88 26.46 -4.20
N LEU A 129 -28.75 25.76 -3.97
CA LEU A 129 -28.73 24.47 -3.35
C LEU A 129 -28.47 24.67 -1.85
N GLN A 130 -29.53 24.63 -1.04
CA GLN A 130 -29.41 24.69 0.41
C GLN A 130 -28.50 23.57 0.92
N GLY A 131 -27.30 23.94 1.48
CA GLY A 131 -26.39 23.06 2.17
C GLY A 131 -25.64 22.07 1.24
N SER A 132 -24.58 22.56 0.60
CA SER A 132 -23.67 21.66 -0.12
C SER A 132 -22.91 20.75 0.86
N LYS A 133 -22.91 19.44 0.60
CA LYS A 133 -22.17 18.44 1.35
C LYS A 133 -21.05 17.88 0.49
N LEU A 134 -19.89 17.67 1.09
CA LEU A 134 -18.77 16.94 0.51
C LEU A 134 -18.42 15.76 1.42
N HIS A 135 -18.47 14.55 0.90
CA HIS A 135 -17.96 13.39 1.59
C HIS A 135 -16.49 13.22 1.26
N VAL A 136 -15.64 13.09 2.28
CA VAL A 136 -14.22 12.77 2.15
C VAL A 136 -13.99 11.40 2.73
N ASP A 137 -13.71 10.44 1.85
CA ASP A 137 -13.39 9.06 2.21
C ASP A 137 -11.88 8.91 2.31
N ILE A 138 -11.38 8.77 3.53
CA ILE A 138 -9.95 8.55 3.81
C ILE A 138 -9.72 7.05 3.87
N ILE A 139 -8.87 6.53 3.00
CA ILE A 139 -8.48 5.13 2.93
C ILE A 139 -7.04 5.01 3.44
N ASP A 140 -6.87 4.28 4.55
CA ASP A 140 -5.58 3.98 5.17
C ASP A 140 -5.15 2.55 4.83
N TYR A 141 -3.97 2.37 4.26
CA TYR A 141 -3.41 1.06 3.93
C TYR A 141 -1.89 1.04 4.10
N PRO A 142 -1.28 -0.14 4.37
CA PRO A 142 0.16 -0.26 4.43
C PRO A 142 0.81 0.15 3.11
N GLY A 143 1.81 1.02 3.17
CA GLY A 143 2.51 1.48 1.97
C GLY A 143 3.28 0.37 1.27
N GLU A 144 3.68 -0.63 2.01
CA GLU A 144 4.34 -1.83 1.51
C GLU A 144 3.51 -2.56 0.44
N TRP A 145 2.18 -2.49 0.53
CA TRP A 145 1.29 -3.11 -0.47
C TRP A 145 1.38 -2.47 -1.85
N LEU A 146 1.80 -1.21 -1.94
CA LEU A 146 2.04 -0.55 -3.21
C LEU A 146 3.28 -1.09 -3.94
N LEU A 147 4.24 -1.65 -3.19
CA LEU A 147 5.42 -2.27 -3.77
C LEU A 147 5.09 -3.54 -4.56
N ASP A 148 3.89 -4.08 -4.38
CA ASP A 148 3.41 -5.24 -5.11
C ASP A 148 2.81 -4.91 -6.48
N LEU A 149 2.41 -3.66 -6.71
CA LEU A 149 1.78 -3.26 -7.97
C LEU A 149 2.63 -3.57 -9.22
N PRO A 150 3.97 -3.38 -9.21
CA PRO A 150 4.81 -3.79 -10.35
C PRO A 150 4.75 -5.29 -10.67
N LEU A 151 4.40 -6.16 -9.71
CA LEU A 151 4.28 -7.60 -9.91
C LEU A 151 3.19 -7.97 -10.92
N MET A 152 2.16 -7.13 -11.08
CA MET A 152 1.09 -7.33 -12.07
C MET A 152 1.60 -7.36 -13.53
N SER A 153 2.80 -6.84 -13.78
CA SER A 153 3.43 -6.82 -15.11
C SER A 153 4.66 -7.72 -15.23
N GLN A 154 4.90 -8.58 -14.25
CA GLN A 154 6.07 -9.46 -14.19
C GLN A 154 5.65 -10.92 -14.07
N THR A 155 6.32 -11.79 -14.81
CA THR A 155 6.26 -13.22 -14.57
C THR A 155 7.05 -13.60 -13.32
N TYR A 156 6.78 -14.79 -12.77
CA TYR A 156 7.57 -15.33 -11.65
C TYR A 156 9.07 -15.39 -11.96
N ALA A 157 9.45 -15.80 -13.18
CA ALA A 157 10.84 -15.87 -13.60
C ALA A 157 11.52 -14.49 -13.64
N GLU A 158 10.84 -13.47 -14.19
CA GLU A 158 11.34 -12.10 -14.25
C GLU A 158 11.50 -11.49 -12.85
N TRP A 159 10.49 -11.67 -11.98
CA TRP A 159 10.57 -11.23 -10.59
C TRP A 159 11.70 -11.93 -9.83
N SER A 160 11.85 -13.27 -9.99
CA SER A 160 12.92 -14.04 -9.37
C SER A 160 14.29 -13.53 -9.79
N ALA A 161 14.52 -13.38 -11.09
CA ALA A 161 15.78 -12.87 -11.65
C ALA A 161 16.10 -11.44 -11.15
N ALA A 162 15.11 -10.54 -11.14
CA ALA A 162 15.28 -9.17 -10.65
C ALA A 162 15.64 -9.14 -9.16
N THR A 163 14.97 -9.97 -8.34
CA THR A 163 15.21 -10.06 -6.89
C THR A 163 16.58 -10.62 -6.58
N LEU A 164 17.01 -11.68 -7.27
CA LEU A 164 18.36 -12.25 -7.13
C LEU A 164 19.42 -11.22 -7.50
N LYS A 165 19.26 -10.55 -8.63
CA LYS A 165 20.18 -9.49 -9.07
C LYS A 165 20.26 -8.32 -8.07
N ALA A 166 19.14 -7.92 -7.48
CA ALA A 166 19.12 -6.89 -6.44
C ALA A 166 19.91 -7.32 -5.18
N SER A 167 19.91 -8.62 -4.86
CA SER A 167 20.62 -9.18 -3.69
C SER A 167 22.14 -9.27 -3.86
N GLU A 168 22.69 -9.02 -5.06
CA GLU A 168 24.15 -9.06 -5.31
C GLU A 168 24.89 -7.82 -4.77
N ARG A 169 24.18 -6.74 -4.46
CA ARG A 169 24.76 -5.46 -4.03
C ARG A 169 24.63 -5.27 -2.52
N GLU A 170 25.62 -4.62 -1.91
CA GLU A 170 25.51 -4.21 -0.51
C GLU A 170 24.43 -3.11 -0.33
N PRO A 171 23.73 -3.09 0.79
CA PRO A 171 23.81 -3.97 1.96
C PRO A 171 23.06 -5.32 1.79
N ARG A 172 22.25 -5.48 0.74
CA ARG A 172 21.42 -6.67 0.46
C ARG A 172 22.24 -7.96 0.41
N LYS A 173 23.42 -7.92 -0.20
CA LYS A 173 24.31 -9.08 -0.35
C LYS A 173 24.68 -9.73 0.98
N THR A 174 25.00 -8.92 1.97
CA THR A 174 25.32 -9.42 3.31
C THR A 174 24.08 -10.00 4.00
N LEU A 175 22.93 -9.37 3.88
CA LEU A 175 21.67 -9.77 4.52
C LEU A 175 21.05 -11.01 3.84
N ALA A 176 21.28 -11.20 2.54
CA ALA A 176 20.70 -12.29 1.76
C ALA A 176 21.41 -13.65 1.96
N LYS A 177 22.57 -13.70 2.63
CA LYS A 177 23.43 -14.92 2.70
C LYS A 177 22.70 -16.19 3.09
N GLN A 178 21.86 -16.15 4.12
CA GLN A 178 21.14 -17.33 4.59
C GLN A 178 20.10 -17.83 3.59
N TRP A 179 19.32 -16.90 3.04
CA TRP A 179 18.33 -17.19 2.03
C TRP A 179 18.99 -17.73 0.76
N LEU A 180 20.03 -17.04 0.22
CA LEU A 180 20.75 -17.46 -0.98
C LEU A 180 21.43 -18.81 -0.82
N ALA A 181 22.03 -19.09 0.35
CA ALA A 181 22.62 -20.39 0.64
C ALA A 181 21.56 -21.51 0.59
N HIS A 182 20.36 -21.27 1.11
CA HIS A 182 19.30 -22.27 1.07
C HIS A 182 18.76 -22.50 -0.34
N ILE A 183 18.38 -21.41 -1.08
CA ILE A 183 17.87 -21.60 -2.45
C ILE A 183 18.90 -22.21 -3.39
N GLY A 184 20.20 -21.99 -3.16
CA GLY A 184 21.27 -22.61 -3.92
C GLY A 184 21.39 -24.16 -3.72
N THR A 185 20.72 -24.71 -2.71
CA THR A 185 20.61 -26.17 -2.50
C THR A 185 19.36 -26.78 -3.14
N LEU A 186 18.43 -25.95 -3.62
CA LEU A 186 17.18 -26.41 -4.19
C LEU A 186 17.36 -26.66 -5.70
N ASP A 187 16.85 -27.79 -6.18
CA ASP A 187 16.69 -28.07 -7.59
C ASP A 187 15.28 -27.64 -8.03
N PRO A 188 15.13 -26.60 -8.88
CA PRO A 188 13.81 -26.16 -9.37
C PRO A 188 13.05 -27.26 -10.11
N ALA A 189 13.73 -28.23 -10.71
CA ALA A 189 13.12 -29.33 -11.45
C ALA A 189 12.71 -30.52 -10.55
N ALA A 190 13.18 -30.55 -9.29
CA ALA A 190 12.80 -31.60 -8.34
C ALA A 190 11.28 -31.59 -8.07
N PRO A 191 10.70 -32.73 -7.63
CA PRO A 191 9.31 -32.78 -7.21
C PRO A 191 8.98 -31.71 -6.16
N ALA A 192 7.78 -31.14 -6.25
CA ALA A 192 7.32 -30.12 -5.32
C ALA A 192 7.35 -30.62 -3.87
N ASP A 193 7.98 -29.87 -2.98
CA ASP A 193 8.10 -30.14 -1.55
C ASP A 193 7.62 -28.93 -0.74
N GLU A 194 6.55 -29.13 0.00
CA GLU A 194 5.92 -28.09 0.83
C GLU A 194 6.87 -27.58 1.93
N ALA A 195 7.63 -28.46 2.57
CA ALA A 195 8.55 -28.07 3.64
C ALA A 195 9.68 -27.18 3.11
N GLN A 196 10.20 -27.50 1.92
CA GLN A 196 11.22 -26.69 1.25
C GLN A 196 10.65 -25.32 0.83
N ALA A 197 9.43 -25.29 0.31
CA ALA A 197 8.77 -24.04 -0.07
C ALA A 197 8.54 -23.12 1.13
N GLN A 198 8.02 -23.64 2.24
CA GLN A 198 7.82 -22.89 3.48
C GLN A 198 9.13 -22.35 4.04
N LYS A 199 10.18 -23.17 4.04
CA LYS A 199 11.51 -22.77 4.51
C LYS A 199 12.10 -21.66 3.64
N ALA A 200 12.01 -21.81 2.30
CA ALA A 200 12.47 -20.78 1.36
C ALA A 200 11.72 -19.46 1.55
N ALA A 201 10.38 -19.51 1.65
CA ALA A 201 9.54 -18.33 1.89
C ALA A 201 9.86 -17.65 3.22
N LYS A 202 10.07 -18.44 4.29
CA LYS A 202 10.45 -17.90 5.60
C LYS A 202 11.80 -17.17 5.54
N LEU A 203 12.83 -17.81 4.99
CA LEU A 203 14.17 -17.21 4.89
C LEU A 203 14.15 -15.95 4.01
N PHE A 204 13.34 -15.95 2.96
CA PHE A 204 13.15 -14.76 2.12
C PHE A 204 12.44 -13.64 2.88
N THR A 205 11.41 -13.95 3.64
CA THR A 205 10.72 -12.97 4.51
C THR A 205 11.66 -12.40 5.57
N ASP A 206 12.48 -13.24 6.21
CA ASP A 206 13.48 -12.81 7.20
C ASP A 206 14.54 -11.88 6.57
N TYR A 207 14.95 -12.16 5.33
CA TYR A 207 15.82 -11.27 4.54
C TYR A 207 15.16 -9.92 4.26
N LEU A 208 13.91 -9.91 3.79
CA LEU A 208 13.18 -8.65 3.55
C LEU A 208 13.01 -7.83 4.84
N ALA A 209 12.72 -8.50 5.97
CA ALA A 209 12.62 -7.86 7.27
C ALA A 209 13.95 -7.22 7.70
N SER A 210 15.08 -7.92 7.47
CA SER A 210 16.42 -7.40 7.73
C SER A 210 16.74 -6.16 6.86
N CYS A 211 16.33 -6.18 5.60
CA CYS A 211 16.49 -5.02 4.71
C CYS A 211 15.67 -3.80 5.16
N ARG A 212 14.52 -4.03 5.82
CA ARG A 212 13.66 -2.96 6.35
C ARG A 212 14.12 -2.43 7.71
N ALA A 213 15.03 -3.09 8.40
CA ALA A 213 15.50 -2.66 9.71
C ALA A 213 16.03 -1.21 9.69
N ASP A 214 15.94 -0.50 10.83
CA ASP A 214 16.17 0.94 10.93
C ASP A 214 17.57 1.38 10.50
N ASP A 215 18.56 0.55 10.73
CA ASP A 215 19.97 0.77 10.37
C ASP A 215 20.23 0.58 8.87
N VAL A 216 19.37 -0.14 8.16
CA VAL A 216 19.47 -0.41 6.72
C VAL A 216 18.48 0.43 5.92
N SER A 217 17.23 0.51 6.39
CA SER A 217 16.16 1.38 5.91
C SER A 217 15.87 1.29 4.39
N LEU A 218 15.94 0.08 3.81
CA LEU A 218 15.57 -0.12 2.41
C LEU A 218 14.05 -0.16 2.23
N SER A 219 13.60 0.35 1.10
CA SER A 219 12.18 0.57 0.79
C SER A 219 11.65 -0.34 -0.32
N THR A 220 12.47 -0.70 -1.32
CA THR A 220 12.06 -1.56 -2.45
C THR A 220 12.14 -3.03 -2.05
N LEU A 221 11.07 -3.54 -1.42
CA LEU A 221 11.02 -4.88 -0.78
C LEU A 221 9.77 -5.69 -1.18
N PRO A 222 9.48 -5.89 -2.48
CA PRO A 222 8.36 -6.74 -2.89
C PRO A 222 8.65 -8.23 -2.65
N PRO A 223 7.64 -9.03 -2.25
CA PRO A 223 6.26 -8.66 -2.00
C PRO A 223 6.05 -8.01 -0.62
N GLY A 224 5.33 -6.89 -0.60
CA GLY A 224 5.08 -6.12 0.62
C GLY A 224 4.21 -6.86 1.65
N ARG A 225 3.33 -7.78 1.18
CA ARG A 225 2.53 -8.65 2.06
C ARG A 225 3.36 -9.66 2.85
N PHE A 226 4.60 -9.96 2.45
CA PHE A 226 5.50 -10.77 3.27
C PHE A 226 5.92 -10.03 4.55
N LEU A 227 6.06 -8.71 4.47
CA LEU A 227 6.39 -7.85 5.61
C LEU A 227 5.16 -7.40 6.40
N MET A 228 4.03 -7.20 5.70
CA MET A 228 2.77 -6.73 6.29
C MET A 228 1.61 -7.62 5.81
N PRO A 229 1.54 -8.87 6.28
CA PRO A 229 0.59 -9.86 5.76
C PRO A 229 -0.88 -9.53 6.05
N GLY A 230 -1.17 -8.79 7.13
CA GLY A 230 -2.53 -8.50 7.55
C GLY A 230 -3.32 -9.79 7.78
N ASP A 231 -4.46 -9.90 7.11
CA ASP A 231 -5.37 -11.06 7.11
C ASP A 231 -4.81 -12.30 6.37
N LEU A 232 -3.71 -12.15 5.61
CA LEU A 232 -3.06 -13.27 4.92
C LEU A 232 -2.02 -13.98 5.79
N ALA A 233 -1.85 -13.62 7.06
CA ALA A 233 -0.91 -14.28 7.95
C ALA A 233 -1.17 -15.79 8.01
N GLY A 234 -0.14 -16.62 7.70
CA GLY A 234 -0.26 -18.08 7.64
C GLY A 234 -0.92 -18.63 6.37
N SER A 235 -1.30 -17.79 5.41
CA SER A 235 -1.87 -18.23 4.14
C SER A 235 -0.82 -18.89 3.24
N PRO A 236 -1.16 -20.00 2.54
CA PRO A 236 -0.32 -20.59 1.50
C PRO A 236 0.02 -19.63 0.35
N LEU A 237 -0.76 -18.56 0.16
CA LEU A 237 -0.47 -17.50 -0.82
C LEU A 237 0.85 -16.76 -0.54
N LEU A 238 1.38 -16.84 0.68
CA LEU A 238 2.67 -16.24 1.07
C LEU A 238 3.79 -17.28 1.16
N THR A 239 3.62 -18.49 0.61
CA THR A 239 4.62 -19.56 0.66
C THR A 239 5.32 -19.78 -0.68
N PHE A 240 5.91 -18.72 -1.22
CA PHE A 240 6.80 -18.76 -2.38
C PHE A 240 8.05 -17.90 -2.13
N ALA A 241 9.09 -18.15 -2.90
CA ALA A 241 10.34 -17.38 -2.85
C ALA A 241 10.97 -17.36 -4.24
N PRO A 242 11.86 -16.38 -4.54
CA PRO A 242 12.62 -16.41 -5.79
C PRO A 242 13.50 -17.65 -5.89
N LEU A 243 13.55 -18.25 -7.06
CA LEU A 243 14.45 -19.36 -7.40
C LEU A 243 15.44 -18.93 -8.49
N ALA A 244 16.63 -19.53 -8.48
CA ALA A 244 17.59 -19.38 -9.57
C ALA A 244 17.08 -20.20 -10.79
N LEU A 245 16.48 -19.52 -11.73
CA LEU A 245 15.87 -20.13 -12.92
C LEU A 245 16.67 -19.77 -14.19
N ASP A 246 16.78 -20.72 -15.08
CA ASP A 246 17.15 -20.44 -16.47
C ASP A 246 15.89 -19.87 -17.17
N PRO A 247 15.92 -18.63 -17.67
CA PRO A 247 14.77 -18.03 -18.36
C PRO A 247 14.23 -18.81 -19.58
N ALA A 248 15.06 -19.69 -20.15
CA ALA A 248 14.69 -20.54 -21.26
C ALA A 248 13.97 -21.83 -20.83
N THR A 249 14.02 -22.20 -19.54
CA THR A 249 13.47 -23.43 -19.01
C THR A 249 12.03 -23.23 -18.56
N LYS A 250 11.08 -23.90 -19.22
CA LYS A 250 9.69 -23.95 -18.74
C LYS A 250 9.58 -24.81 -17.49
N SER A 251 8.69 -24.44 -16.59
CA SER A 251 8.36 -25.24 -15.43
C SER A 251 7.77 -26.60 -15.83
N ALA A 252 8.29 -27.68 -15.28
CA ALA A 252 7.72 -29.01 -15.46
C ALA A 252 6.58 -29.21 -14.46
N ASP A 253 5.50 -29.86 -14.90
CA ASP A 253 4.36 -30.17 -14.02
C ASP A 253 4.81 -30.94 -12.76
N GLY A 254 4.31 -30.52 -11.61
CA GLY A 254 4.64 -31.13 -10.31
C GLY A 254 6.04 -30.79 -9.78
N SER A 255 6.82 -29.95 -10.45
CA SER A 255 8.12 -29.48 -9.97
C SER A 255 8.01 -28.41 -8.88
N LEU A 256 9.08 -28.20 -8.13
CA LEU A 256 9.20 -27.09 -7.19
C LEU A 256 9.02 -25.73 -7.88
N HIS A 257 9.60 -25.57 -9.08
CA HIS A 257 9.42 -24.38 -9.91
C HIS A 257 7.93 -24.13 -10.20
N ALA A 258 7.20 -25.13 -10.74
CA ALA A 258 5.77 -25.00 -11.05
C ALA A 258 4.93 -24.68 -9.81
N MET A 259 5.28 -25.20 -8.64
CA MET A 259 4.59 -24.88 -7.40
C MET A 259 4.80 -23.42 -6.97
N MET A 260 6.04 -22.91 -7.04
CA MET A 260 6.37 -21.54 -6.69
C MET A 260 5.73 -20.54 -7.67
N GLU A 261 5.82 -20.79 -8.97
CA GLU A 261 5.20 -20.01 -10.05
C GLU A 261 3.69 -19.91 -9.85
N ARG A 262 3.00 -21.05 -9.68
CA ARG A 262 1.56 -21.08 -9.41
C ARG A 262 1.16 -20.28 -8.17
N ARG A 263 1.97 -20.27 -7.09
CA ARG A 263 1.71 -19.49 -5.87
C ARG A 263 1.92 -18.01 -6.09
N TYR A 264 2.96 -17.65 -6.83
CA TYR A 264 3.19 -16.27 -7.26
C TYR A 264 2.02 -15.74 -8.10
N ASP A 265 1.58 -16.49 -9.12
CA ASP A 265 0.45 -16.11 -9.95
C ASP A 265 -0.86 -16.02 -9.14
N ALA A 266 -1.07 -16.95 -8.22
CA ALA A 266 -2.21 -16.90 -7.30
C ALA A 266 -2.12 -15.68 -6.35
N TYR A 267 -0.93 -15.31 -5.91
CA TYR A 267 -0.72 -14.09 -5.11
C TYR A 267 -1.04 -12.84 -5.93
N VAL A 268 -0.54 -12.71 -7.13
CA VAL A 268 -0.83 -11.57 -8.01
C VAL A 268 -2.34 -11.48 -8.28
N SER A 269 -2.96 -12.57 -8.76
CA SER A 269 -4.36 -12.55 -9.19
C SER A 269 -5.37 -12.44 -8.05
N ARG A 270 -5.07 -12.95 -6.85
CA ARG A 270 -6.01 -12.99 -5.72
C ARG A 270 -5.74 -11.94 -4.64
N VAL A 271 -4.58 -11.31 -4.64
CA VAL A 271 -4.18 -10.33 -3.62
C VAL A 271 -3.86 -8.98 -4.23
N VAL A 272 -2.94 -8.94 -5.23
CA VAL A 272 -2.46 -7.67 -5.78
C VAL A 272 -3.51 -7.02 -6.69
N GLU A 273 -4.04 -7.76 -7.65
CA GLU A 273 -5.05 -7.25 -8.57
C GLU A 273 -6.34 -6.79 -7.87
N PRO A 274 -6.95 -7.56 -6.93
CA PRO A 274 -8.11 -7.08 -6.21
C PRO A 274 -7.83 -5.82 -5.39
N PHE A 275 -6.67 -5.72 -4.74
CA PHE A 275 -6.29 -4.49 -4.05
C PHE A 275 -6.19 -3.31 -4.99
N PHE A 276 -5.56 -3.50 -6.17
CA PHE A 276 -5.45 -2.46 -7.17
C PHE A 276 -6.83 -1.99 -7.67
N TYR A 277 -7.67 -2.91 -8.18
CA TYR A 277 -8.93 -2.54 -8.83
C TYR A 277 -10.01 -2.09 -7.83
N ASN A 278 -10.11 -2.71 -6.66
CA ASN A 278 -11.17 -2.42 -5.71
C ASN A 278 -10.89 -1.20 -4.83
N HIS A 279 -9.60 -0.89 -4.60
CA HIS A 279 -9.23 0.19 -3.68
C HIS A 279 -8.35 1.25 -4.34
N PHE A 280 -7.16 0.89 -4.83
CA PHE A 280 -6.17 1.86 -5.29
C PHE A 280 -6.62 2.63 -6.54
N ALA A 281 -7.14 1.95 -7.57
CA ALA A 281 -7.60 2.58 -8.80
C ALA A 281 -8.85 3.46 -8.64
N ARG A 282 -9.56 3.33 -7.50
CA ARG A 282 -10.75 4.12 -7.17
C ARG A 282 -10.44 5.39 -6.39
N LEU A 283 -9.18 5.68 -6.13
CA LEU A 283 -8.75 6.90 -5.44
C LEU A 283 -8.77 8.10 -6.38
N ASP A 284 -9.35 9.22 -5.92
CA ASP A 284 -9.27 10.50 -6.62
C ASP A 284 -7.93 11.20 -6.37
N ARG A 285 -7.40 11.03 -5.17
CA ARG A 285 -6.12 11.62 -4.73
C ARG A 285 -5.38 10.64 -3.83
N GLN A 286 -4.06 10.77 -3.83
CA GLN A 286 -3.18 10.01 -2.96
C GLN A 286 -2.23 10.95 -2.21
N ILE A 287 -2.07 10.70 -0.92
CA ILE A 287 -1.09 11.33 -0.06
C ILE A 287 -0.06 10.26 0.29
N VAL A 288 1.19 10.47 -0.12
CA VAL A 288 2.30 9.57 0.19
C VAL A 288 3.21 10.22 1.22
N LEU A 289 3.26 9.63 2.41
CA LEU A 289 4.16 10.08 3.48
C LEU A 289 5.50 9.36 3.36
N VAL A 290 6.58 10.12 3.45
CA VAL A 290 7.93 9.62 3.21
C VAL A 290 8.83 9.97 4.40
N ASP A 291 9.43 8.97 5.02
CA ASP A 291 10.47 9.15 6.02
C ASP A 291 11.84 9.34 5.36
N THR A 292 12.09 10.58 4.95
CA THR A 292 13.36 10.95 4.29
C THR A 292 14.53 10.98 5.26
N LEU A 293 14.29 11.25 6.56
CA LEU A 293 15.36 11.36 7.55
C LEU A 293 15.96 10.01 7.87
N SER A 294 15.16 8.95 8.00
CA SER A 294 15.66 7.59 8.17
C SER A 294 16.52 7.13 6.99
N ALA A 295 16.07 7.40 5.76
CA ALA A 295 16.85 7.06 4.57
C ALA A 295 18.18 7.84 4.49
N LEU A 296 18.17 9.15 4.80
CA LEU A 296 19.37 9.96 4.86
C LEU A 296 20.36 9.47 5.92
N ASN A 297 19.85 9.09 7.10
CA ASN A 297 20.67 8.56 8.19
C ASN A 297 21.30 7.21 7.84
N ALA A 298 20.57 6.34 7.12
CA ALA A 298 21.08 5.05 6.66
C ALA A 298 22.07 5.15 5.47
N GLY A 299 22.13 6.30 4.79
CA GLY A 299 23.15 6.61 3.78
C GLY A 299 22.66 6.57 2.34
N ALA A 300 23.64 6.73 1.39
CA ALA A 300 23.35 6.98 -0.02
C ALA A 300 22.55 5.84 -0.71
N GLU A 301 22.82 4.58 -0.37
CA GLU A 301 22.10 3.44 -0.97
C GLU A 301 20.64 3.38 -0.52
N ALA A 302 20.34 3.71 0.75
CA ALA A 302 18.98 3.80 1.24
C ALA A 302 18.19 4.95 0.57
N VAL A 303 18.82 6.11 0.36
CA VAL A 303 18.21 7.23 -0.37
C VAL A 303 17.92 6.86 -1.82
N LYS A 304 18.83 6.16 -2.49
CA LYS A 304 18.64 5.70 -3.86
C LYS A 304 17.52 4.66 -3.96
N ASP A 305 17.48 3.73 -3.02
CA ASP A 305 16.43 2.71 -2.94
C ASP A 305 15.06 3.32 -2.66
N LEU A 306 14.97 4.29 -1.74
CA LEU A 306 13.75 5.06 -1.48
C LEU A 306 13.26 5.79 -2.75
N LYS A 307 14.17 6.42 -3.50
CA LYS A 307 13.82 7.06 -4.78
C LYS A 307 13.26 6.04 -5.77
N THR A 308 13.84 4.86 -5.86
CA THR A 308 13.34 3.78 -6.72
C THR A 308 11.93 3.36 -6.29
N ALA A 309 11.71 3.10 -4.99
CA ALA A 309 10.39 2.74 -4.46
C ALA A 309 9.33 3.81 -4.76
N LEU A 310 9.66 5.10 -4.60
CA LEU A 310 8.75 6.19 -4.93
C LEU A 310 8.46 6.27 -6.43
N THR A 311 9.45 6.05 -7.28
CA THR A 311 9.26 6.01 -8.74
C THR A 311 8.32 4.87 -9.14
N ASP A 312 8.50 3.69 -8.56
CA ASP A 312 7.66 2.52 -8.82
C ASP A 312 6.21 2.73 -8.34
N VAL A 313 6.03 3.37 -7.19
CA VAL A 313 4.71 3.66 -6.60
C VAL A 313 3.98 4.78 -7.35
N LEU A 314 4.69 5.84 -7.73
CA LEU A 314 4.08 7.03 -8.35
C LEU A 314 4.00 6.92 -9.87
N GLY A 315 4.69 5.96 -10.49
CA GLY A 315 4.71 5.77 -11.94
C GLY A 315 5.42 6.90 -12.69
N CYS A 316 6.36 7.58 -12.05
CA CYS A 316 7.11 8.73 -12.57
C CYS A 316 8.38 8.31 -13.29
#